data_952028ceb55aa65779762ba74c0e737a
#
_entry.id   952028ceb55aa65779762ba74c0e737a
#
_cell.length_a   1.000
_cell.length_b   1.000
_cell.length_c   1.000
_cell.angle_alpha   90.00
_cell.angle_beta   90.00
_cell.angle_gamma   90.00
#
_symmetry.space_group_name_H-M   'P 1'
#
loop_
_entity.id
_entity.type
_entity.pdbx_description
1 polymer ?
#
loop_
_entity_poly.entity_id
_entity_poly.type
_entity_poly.pdbx_seq_one_letter_code
_entity_poly.pdbx_strand_id
1 'polypeptide(L)'
;DVAPSRGLGDVYKRQDIETPIGGTLLGALQSGGIFLSSACGGGGKCGQCRAQVIDGGGEILPTEKGFFSRKQVKDHWRLACQCKVKEDMVVQVPDEVFGVKEWECEVISNKNVATFIKEFIVALPKGEHMDFIPGSYAQIKIPTYSMDYNKDIDKSLIGPEYLPAWEKFGLFGLKCKNDSPSIRAYSMANYPAEGDRIMLTVRIATPPFKPKPQVGFMDVMPGIASSYIFTLKPGDKVTMSGPYGDFHPIFDSKREMMWIGGGAGMAPLRAQIMHMTKTLKTTDRKMSYFYGARALNEVFYLEDFLEIEKEFPNFTFHLALDRPDPAADAAGVKYTAGFVHQVIHDTYLKDHEAPEDIEYYMCGPGPMSKAVENMLDNLGVPREMLHFDDFGG
;
A
#
# COMPACT_ATOMS: atom_id res chain seq x y z
N ASP A 1 -46.65 3.03 25.86
CA ASP A 1 -45.18 2.96 25.93
C ASP A 1 -44.71 1.82 25.04
N VAL A 2 -44.33 2.16 23.82
CA VAL A 2 -43.68 1.23 22.87
C VAL A 2 -42.19 1.51 22.92
N ALA A 3 -41.42 0.63 23.58
CA ALA A 3 -39.98 0.67 23.57
C ALA A 3 -39.48 0.44 22.15
N PRO A 4 -38.50 1.21 21.66
CA PRO A 4 -37.92 0.95 20.33
C PRO A 4 -37.22 -0.40 20.35
N SER A 5 -37.53 -1.25 19.37
CA SER A 5 -36.86 -2.52 19.14
C SER A 5 -35.38 -2.26 18.82
N ARG A 6 -34.51 -2.58 19.79
CA ARG A 6 -33.07 -2.67 19.56
C ARG A 6 -32.83 -3.83 18.58
N GLY A 7 -32.21 -3.51 17.45
CA GLY A 7 -31.78 -4.52 16.48
C GLY A 7 -30.84 -5.52 17.17
N LEU A 8 -31.06 -6.80 16.92
CA LEU A 8 -30.18 -7.91 17.25
C LEU A 8 -28.87 -7.73 16.47
N GLY A 9 -27.80 -7.22 17.13
CA GLY A 9 -26.52 -6.99 16.48
C GLY A 9 -25.31 -6.76 17.36
N ASP A 10 -25.49 -6.45 18.65
CA ASP A 10 -24.32 -6.16 19.52
C ASP A 10 -23.89 -7.40 20.33
N VAL A 11 -23.26 -8.35 19.66
CA VAL A 11 -22.44 -9.37 20.35
C VAL A 11 -21.06 -8.76 20.57
N TYR A 12 -20.86 -8.10 21.74
CA TYR A 12 -19.53 -7.68 22.16
C TYR A 12 -18.66 -8.91 22.39
N LYS A 13 -17.66 -9.13 21.52
CA LYS A 13 -16.61 -10.10 21.79
C LYS A 13 -15.71 -9.51 22.88
N ARG A 14 -15.75 -10.08 24.09
CA ARG A 14 -14.82 -9.75 25.17
C ARG A 14 -13.73 -10.81 25.24
N GLN A 15 -12.50 -10.35 25.36
CA GLN A 15 -11.32 -11.20 25.50
C GLN A 15 -10.40 -10.61 26.55
N ASP A 16 -9.92 -11.44 27.49
CA ASP A 16 -8.88 -11.08 28.44
C ASP A 16 -7.52 -11.43 27.84
N ILE A 17 -6.58 -10.50 27.88
CA ILE A 17 -5.22 -10.67 27.35
C ILE A 17 -4.23 -10.39 28.47
N GLU A 18 -3.49 -11.42 28.89
CA GLU A 18 -2.39 -11.26 29.82
C GLU A 18 -1.12 -10.83 29.08
N THR A 19 -0.49 -9.74 29.52
CA THR A 19 0.70 -9.20 28.89
C THR A 19 1.65 -8.59 29.90
N PRO A 20 2.98 -8.66 29.70
CA PRO A 20 3.93 -7.99 30.59
C PRO A 20 3.77 -6.46 30.56
N ILE A 21 3.93 -5.84 31.74
CA ILE A 21 3.96 -4.39 31.89
C ILE A 21 5.17 -3.79 31.13
N GLY A 22 4.98 -2.60 30.56
CA GLY A 22 6.03 -1.82 29.90
C GLY A 22 6.05 -1.92 28.37
N GLY A 23 5.37 -2.91 27.79
CA GLY A 23 5.14 -3.03 26.35
C GLY A 23 4.18 -1.97 25.81
N THR A 24 4.00 -1.94 24.48
CA THR A 24 2.95 -1.12 23.86
C THR A 24 1.61 -1.86 23.87
N LEU A 25 0.51 -1.11 23.94
CA LEU A 25 -0.83 -1.69 23.78
C LEU A 25 -0.97 -2.42 22.43
N LEU A 26 -0.38 -1.90 21.35
CA LEU A 26 -0.36 -2.56 20.05
C LEU A 26 0.27 -3.97 20.14
N GLY A 27 1.43 -4.09 20.79
CA GLY A 27 2.08 -5.39 20.98
C GLY A 27 1.27 -6.34 21.88
N ALA A 28 0.63 -5.82 22.93
CA ALA A 28 -0.24 -6.61 23.80
C ALA A 28 -1.44 -7.17 23.04
N LEU A 29 -2.13 -6.34 22.26
CA LEU A 29 -3.26 -6.76 21.42
C LEU A 29 -2.83 -7.83 20.39
N GLN A 30 -1.69 -7.62 19.71
CA GLN A 30 -1.15 -8.59 18.75
C GLN A 30 -0.83 -9.95 19.41
N SER A 31 -0.27 -9.96 20.61
CA SER A 31 -0.01 -11.21 21.34
C SER A 31 -1.29 -11.97 21.72
N GLY A 32 -2.39 -11.23 21.87
CA GLY A 32 -3.74 -11.79 22.09
C GLY A 32 -4.51 -12.12 20.82
N GLY A 33 -3.88 -12.02 19.64
CA GLY A 33 -4.51 -12.32 18.35
C GLY A 33 -5.42 -11.20 17.82
N ILE A 34 -5.30 -9.98 18.36
CA ILE A 34 -6.03 -8.79 17.89
C ILE A 34 -5.05 -7.91 17.10
N PHE A 35 -5.27 -7.81 15.79
CA PHE A 35 -4.37 -7.15 14.87
C PHE A 35 -4.92 -5.79 14.42
N LEU A 36 -4.48 -4.71 15.08
CA LEU A 36 -4.79 -3.35 14.64
C LEU A 36 -3.97 -2.97 13.40
N SER A 37 -4.60 -2.20 12.53
CA SER A 37 -3.94 -1.54 11.40
C SER A 37 -2.73 -0.73 11.86
N SER A 38 -1.56 -0.90 11.24
CA SER A 38 -0.34 -0.16 11.59
C SER A 38 0.64 -0.11 10.43
N ALA A 39 0.39 0.74 9.44
CA ALA A 39 1.24 0.86 8.24
C ALA A 39 2.70 1.25 8.57
N CYS A 40 2.92 2.07 9.61
CA CYS A 40 4.27 2.46 10.04
C CYS A 40 4.95 1.43 10.95
N GLY A 41 4.32 0.28 11.23
CA GLY A 41 4.87 -0.75 12.11
C GLY A 41 5.08 -0.31 13.56
N GLY A 42 4.19 0.54 14.09
CA GLY A 42 4.26 1.02 15.47
C GLY A 42 5.09 2.29 15.68
N GLY A 43 5.54 2.93 14.60
CA GLY A 43 6.37 4.15 14.66
C GLY A 43 5.64 5.45 15.04
N GLY A 44 4.32 5.40 15.29
CA GLY A 44 3.52 6.57 15.70
C GLY A 44 3.28 7.60 14.59
N LYS A 45 3.48 7.26 13.32
CA LYS A 45 3.46 8.21 12.20
C LYS A 45 2.23 8.12 11.30
N CYS A 46 1.61 6.94 11.17
CA CYS A 46 0.47 6.73 10.25
C CYS A 46 -0.90 7.01 10.87
N GLY A 47 -1.02 7.06 12.19
CA GLY A 47 -2.29 7.31 12.88
C GLY A 47 -3.33 6.18 12.78
N GLN A 48 -2.97 4.99 12.30
CA GLN A 48 -3.94 3.92 11.99
C GLN A 48 -4.27 3.00 13.17
N CYS A 49 -3.31 2.76 14.09
CA CYS A 49 -3.52 1.83 15.22
C CYS A 49 -4.40 2.44 16.32
N ARG A 50 -5.61 2.87 15.91
CA ARG A 50 -6.57 3.55 16.78
C ARG A 50 -7.32 2.56 17.64
N ALA A 51 -7.39 2.82 18.95
CA ALA A 51 -8.22 2.09 19.90
C ALA A 51 -8.77 3.06 20.93
N GLN A 52 -9.95 2.75 21.48
CA GLN A 52 -10.51 3.48 22.61
C GLN A 52 -10.04 2.83 23.90
N VAL A 53 -9.26 3.54 24.70
CA VAL A 53 -8.77 3.04 25.99
C VAL A 53 -9.66 3.60 27.08
N ILE A 54 -10.68 2.83 27.45
CA ILE A 54 -11.73 3.25 28.37
C ILE A 54 -11.17 3.46 29.78
N ASP A 55 -10.23 2.60 30.18
CA ASP A 55 -9.57 2.66 31.49
C ASP A 55 -8.10 2.23 31.39
N GLY A 56 -7.23 2.73 32.28
CA GLY A 56 -5.82 2.36 32.36
C GLY A 56 -4.89 2.97 31.29
N GLY A 57 -5.41 3.82 30.38
CA GLY A 57 -4.64 4.36 29.25
C GLY A 57 -3.74 5.56 29.56
N GLY A 58 -3.95 6.20 30.71
CA GLY A 58 -3.31 7.46 31.03
C GLY A 58 -3.66 8.60 30.06
N GLU A 59 -2.92 9.69 30.11
CA GLU A 59 -3.16 10.85 29.24
C GLU A 59 -2.64 10.66 27.82
N ILE A 60 -3.29 11.31 26.85
CA ILE A 60 -2.85 11.33 25.45
C ILE A 60 -1.51 12.06 25.32
N LEU A 61 -0.58 11.44 24.60
CA LEU A 61 0.75 12.00 24.37
C LEU A 61 0.73 13.12 23.31
N PRO A 62 1.67 14.08 23.39
CA PRO A 62 1.79 15.12 22.36
C PRO A 62 1.93 14.57 20.93
N THR A 63 2.60 13.41 20.78
CA THR A 63 2.79 12.70 19.50
C THR A 63 1.51 12.14 18.91
N GLU A 64 0.46 11.97 19.72
CA GLU A 64 -0.83 11.42 19.28
C GLU A 64 -1.84 12.52 18.93
N LYS A 65 -1.69 13.73 19.50
CA LYS A 65 -2.71 14.80 19.43
C LYS A 65 -3.05 15.23 18.00
N GLY A 66 -2.10 15.14 17.07
CA GLY A 66 -2.32 15.48 15.66
C GLY A 66 -3.25 14.52 14.90
N PHE A 67 -3.50 13.33 15.45
CA PHE A 67 -4.33 12.31 14.81
C PHE A 67 -5.77 12.26 15.29
N PHE A 68 -6.12 13.02 16.33
CA PHE A 68 -7.43 12.95 16.96
C PHE A 68 -8.08 14.33 17.09
N SER A 69 -9.37 14.38 16.81
CA SER A 69 -10.20 15.54 17.09
C SER A 69 -10.34 15.71 18.63
N ARG A 70 -10.72 16.93 19.06
CA ARG A 70 -11.00 17.20 20.49
C ARG A 70 -12.07 16.26 21.09
N LYS A 71 -13.05 15.83 20.28
CA LYS A 71 -14.06 14.87 20.68
C LYS A 71 -13.44 13.50 20.90
N GLN A 72 -12.65 13.00 19.93
CA GLN A 72 -11.99 11.70 20.06
C GLN A 72 -11.05 11.65 21.28
N VAL A 73 -10.33 12.73 21.58
CA VAL A 73 -9.50 12.81 22.81
C VAL A 73 -10.35 12.64 24.07
N LYS A 74 -11.53 13.29 24.13
CA LYS A 74 -12.48 13.13 25.26
C LYS A 74 -13.08 11.73 25.33
N ASP A 75 -13.25 11.09 24.19
CA ASP A 75 -13.77 9.74 24.06
C ASP A 75 -12.65 8.68 24.24
N HIS A 76 -11.49 9.07 24.80
CA HIS A 76 -10.35 8.20 25.14
C HIS A 76 -9.70 7.46 23.96
N TRP A 77 -9.76 8.03 22.74
CA TRP A 77 -9.04 7.47 21.60
C TRP A 77 -7.53 7.65 21.76
N ARG A 78 -6.78 6.57 21.49
CA ARG A 78 -5.32 6.51 21.56
C ARG A 78 -4.73 5.82 20.33
N LEU A 79 -3.47 6.10 20.04
CA LEU A 79 -2.67 5.24 19.18
C LEU A 79 -2.08 4.09 19.99
N ALA A 80 -2.50 2.87 19.74
CA ALA A 80 -2.08 1.70 20.51
C ALA A 80 -0.54 1.52 20.53
N CYS A 81 0.17 1.93 19.48
CA CYS A 81 1.62 1.90 19.42
C CYS A 81 2.30 2.95 20.34
N GLN A 82 1.61 4.01 20.73
CA GLN A 82 2.12 5.05 21.62
C GLN A 82 1.65 4.85 23.08
N CYS A 83 0.57 4.09 23.28
CA CYS A 83 0.04 3.77 24.59
C CYS A 83 0.84 2.63 25.22
N LYS A 84 1.41 2.85 26.41
CA LYS A 84 2.14 1.83 27.18
C LYS A 84 1.22 1.13 28.16
N VAL A 85 1.36 -0.19 28.25
CA VAL A 85 0.71 -1.00 29.27
C VAL A 85 1.44 -0.81 30.59
N LYS A 86 0.80 -0.15 31.55
CA LYS A 86 1.35 0.14 32.89
C LYS A 86 0.56 -0.49 34.03
N GLU A 87 -0.69 -0.79 33.77
CA GLU A 87 -1.69 -1.31 34.70
C GLU A 87 -2.75 -2.06 33.90
N ASP A 88 -3.75 -2.62 34.56
CA ASP A 88 -4.90 -3.23 33.90
C ASP A 88 -5.63 -2.18 33.04
N MET A 89 -6.07 -2.58 31.88
CA MET A 89 -6.67 -1.69 30.89
C MET A 89 -7.98 -2.25 30.37
N VAL A 90 -8.94 -1.36 30.09
CA VAL A 90 -10.15 -1.70 29.35
C VAL A 90 -10.07 -1.02 27.97
N VAL A 91 -10.04 -1.83 26.92
CA VAL A 91 -9.81 -1.36 25.55
C VAL A 91 -10.95 -1.80 24.65
N GLN A 92 -11.49 -0.87 23.89
CA GLN A 92 -12.41 -1.14 22.78
C GLN A 92 -11.67 -0.95 21.46
N VAL A 93 -11.75 -1.95 20.59
CA VAL A 93 -11.14 -1.95 19.24
C VAL A 93 -12.23 -1.89 18.18
N PRO A 94 -11.92 -1.38 16.96
CA PRO A 94 -12.85 -1.42 15.84
C PRO A 94 -13.22 -2.86 15.46
N ASP A 95 -14.43 -3.08 14.99
CA ASP A 95 -14.95 -4.42 14.67
C ASP A 95 -14.18 -5.09 13.52
N GLU A 96 -13.63 -4.31 12.61
CA GLU A 96 -12.86 -4.78 11.45
C GLU A 96 -11.64 -5.63 11.85
N VAL A 97 -11.10 -5.43 13.06
CA VAL A 97 -9.94 -6.21 13.53
C VAL A 97 -10.25 -7.69 13.73
N PHE A 98 -11.51 -8.05 13.93
CA PHE A 98 -11.92 -9.44 14.15
C PHE A 98 -11.93 -10.29 12.88
N GLY A 99 -11.82 -9.66 11.69
CA GLY A 99 -11.64 -10.33 10.40
C GLY A 99 -10.18 -10.58 10.05
N VAL A 100 -9.23 -9.98 10.78
CA VAL A 100 -7.81 -10.08 10.49
C VAL A 100 -7.24 -11.36 11.08
N LYS A 101 -6.43 -12.08 10.25
CA LYS A 101 -5.69 -13.26 10.67
C LYS A 101 -4.20 -13.10 10.38
N GLU A 102 -3.39 -13.95 10.98
CA GLU A 102 -1.97 -14.06 10.72
C GLU A 102 -1.65 -15.48 10.23
N TRP A 103 -0.80 -15.59 9.21
CA TRP A 103 -0.40 -16.84 8.61
C TRP A 103 1.12 -16.91 8.40
N GLU A 104 1.66 -18.12 8.46
CA GLU A 104 2.96 -18.44 7.88
C GLU A 104 2.76 -18.81 6.41
N CYS A 105 3.07 -17.89 5.52
CA CYS A 105 2.91 -18.01 4.08
C CYS A 105 4.17 -18.54 3.41
N GLU A 106 4.02 -19.20 2.27
CA GLU A 106 5.14 -19.67 1.44
C GLU A 106 5.36 -18.74 0.25
N VAL A 107 6.59 -18.30 0.03
CA VAL A 107 6.97 -17.52 -1.14
C VAL A 107 6.83 -18.38 -2.40
N ILE A 108 5.98 -17.95 -3.34
CA ILE A 108 5.78 -18.59 -4.65
C ILE A 108 6.69 -17.96 -5.69
N SER A 109 6.77 -16.63 -5.70
CA SER A 109 7.53 -15.85 -6.68
C SER A 109 8.08 -14.59 -6.03
N ASN A 110 9.27 -14.17 -6.46
CA ASN A 110 9.89 -12.92 -6.01
C ASN A 110 10.85 -12.41 -7.08
N LYS A 111 10.33 -11.94 -8.21
CA LYS A 111 11.11 -11.48 -9.36
C LYS A 111 10.89 -10.00 -9.63
N ASN A 112 11.88 -9.33 -10.21
CA ASN A 112 11.70 -7.97 -10.66
C ASN A 112 10.68 -7.91 -11.82
N VAL A 113 9.84 -6.90 -11.77
CA VAL A 113 8.89 -6.51 -12.84
C VAL A 113 9.19 -5.11 -13.37
N ALA A 114 10.04 -4.37 -12.67
CA ALA A 114 10.66 -3.13 -13.09
C ALA A 114 12.06 -3.03 -12.49
N THR A 115 12.86 -2.05 -12.89
CA THR A 115 14.27 -1.93 -12.50
C THR A 115 14.49 -2.09 -10.99
N PHE A 116 13.63 -1.49 -10.18
CA PHE A 116 13.75 -1.46 -8.71
C PHE A 116 12.51 -1.97 -7.98
N ILE A 117 11.61 -2.67 -8.68
CA ILE A 117 10.37 -3.18 -8.11
C ILE A 117 10.28 -4.68 -8.35
N LYS A 118 10.03 -5.43 -7.29
CA LYS A 118 9.69 -6.85 -7.34
C LYS A 118 8.19 -7.07 -7.25
N GLU A 119 7.72 -8.04 -8.03
CA GLU A 119 6.48 -8.74 -7.76
C GLU A 119 6.79 -9.85 -6.75
N PHE A 120 6.20 -9.72 -5.57
CA PHE A 120 6.36 -10.67 -4.47
C PHE A 120 5.03 -11.38 -4.23
N ILE A 121 5.01 -12.69 -4.45
CA ILE A 121 3.79 -13.50 -4.33
C ILE A 121 4.02 -14.57 -3.28
N VAL A 122 3.09 -14.66 -2.32
CA VAL A 122 3.06 -15.74 -1.32
C VAL A 122 1.74 -16.48 -1.37
N ALA A 123 1.77 -17.78 -1.08
CA ALA A 123 0.59 -18.61 -0.88
C ALA A 123 0.16 -18.58 0.59
N LEU A 124 -1.13 -18.52 0.84
CA LEU A 124 -1.69 -18.83 2.14
C LEU A 124 -1.52 -20.32 2.45
N PRO A 125 -1.50 -20.73 3.73
CA PRO A 125 -1.49 -22.13 4.10
C PRO A 125 -2.69 -22.87 3.49
N LYS A 126 -2.50 -24.17 3.19
CA LYS A 126 -3.54 -24.99 2.57
C LYS A 126 -4.84 -24.99 3.40
N GLY A 127 -5.94 -24.59 2.77
CA GLY A 127 -7.26 -24.52 3.38
C GLY A 127 -7.57 -23.20 4.10
N GLU A 128 -6.60 -22.27 4.14
CA GLU A 128 -6.84 -20.90 4.60
C GLU A 128 -7.30 -20.01 3.44
N HIS A 129 -8.16 -19.06 3.79
CA HIS A 129 -8.68 -18.07 2.87
C HIS A 129 -8.67 -16.69 3.52
N MET A 130 -8.42 -15.65 2.72
CA MET A 130 -8.50 -14.26 3.15
C MET A 130 -9.57 -13.54 2.34
N ASP A 131 -10.69 -13.21 2.98
CA ASP A 131 -11.69 -12.32 2.41
C ASP A 131 -11.19 -10.88 2.50
N PHE A 132 -11.08 -10.18 1.37
CA PHE A 132 -10.64 -8.80 1.34
C PHE A 132 -11.32 -7.99 0.23
N ILE A 133 -11.33 -6.69 0.39
CA ILE A 133 -11.82 -5.75 -0.62
C ILE A 133 -10.60 -5.22 -1.42
N PRO A 134 -10.67 -5.11 -2.76
CA PRO A 134 -9.58 -4.58 -3.58
C PRO A 134 -9.13 -3.19 -3.13
N GLY A 135 -7.83 -3.02 -2.96
CA GLY A 135 -7.23 -1.83 -2.34
C GLY A 135 -6.83 -2.04 -0.88
N SER A 136 -7.21 -3.16 -0.25
CA SER A 136 -6.68 -3.55 1.05
C SER A 136 -5.17 -3.81 0.99
N TYR A 137 -4.51 -3.73 2.16
CA TYR A 137 -3.11 -4.08 2.33
C TYR A 137 -2.91 -5.26 3.28
N ALA A 138 -1.76 -5.90 3.18
CA ALA A 138 -1.28 -6.89 4.13
C ALA A 138 -0.07 -6.37 4.90
N GLN A 139 0.16 -6.91 6.08
CA GLN A 139 1.37 -6.65 6.86
C GLN A 139 2.31 -7.83 6.79
N ILE A 140 3.61 -7.56 6.68
CA ILE A 140 4.67 -8.56 6.75
C ILE A 140 5.50 -8.33 8.01
N LYS A 141 5.78 -9.39 8.76
CA LYS A 141 6.73 -9.39 9.87
C LYS A 141 8.16 -9.51 9.33
N ILE A 142 8.99 -8.58 9.72
CA ILE A 142 10.41 -8.53 9.37
C ILE A 142 11.20 -9.02 10.59
N PRO A 143 11.91 -10.15 10.50
CA PRO A 143 12.70 -10.66 11.60
C PRO A 143 13.95 -9.81 11.86
N THR A 144 14.69 -10.15 12.89
CA THR A 144 16.07 -9.68 13.02
C THR A 144 16.92 -10.35 11.95
N TYR A 145 17.72 -9.56 11.22
CA TYR A 145 18.60 -10.07 10.18
C TYR A 145 19.75 -9.12 9.90
N SER A 146 20.79 -9.62 9.23
CA SER A 146 21.86 -8.84 8.64
C SER A 146 22.14 -9.37 7.25
N MET A 147 22.27 -8.50 6.25
CA MET A 147 22.47 -8.89 4.87
C MET A 147 23.47 -7.97 4.13
N ASP A 148 24.05 -8.54 3.10
CA ASP A 148 24.89 -7.87 2.11
C ASP A 148 24.22 -8.05 0.73
N TYR A 149 23.88 -6.96 0.06
CA TYR A 149 23.12 -7.02 -1.20
C TYR A 149 23.81 -7.86 -2.27
N ASN A 150 25.15 -7.85 -2.32
CA ASN A 150 25.89 -8.62 -3.32
C ASN A 150 25.88 -10.14 -3.05
N LYS A 151 25.72 -10.54 -1.79
CA LYS A 151 25.78 -11.95 -1.38
C LYS A 151 24.40 -12.57 -1.26
N ASP A 152 23.44 -11.81 -0.72
CA ASP A 152 22.17 -12.34 -0.24
C ASP A 152 21.01 -12.10 -1.21
N ILE A 153 21.14 -11.14 -2.15
CA ILE A 153 20.13 -10.94 -3.21
C ILE A 153 20.47 -11.83 -4.40
N ASP A 154 19.52 -12.68 -4.78
CA ASP A 154 19.65 -13.53 -5.95
C ASP A 154 19.51 -12.72 -7.25
N LYS A 155 20.60 -12.56 -7.96
CA LYS A 155 20.67 -11.78 -9.20
C LYS A 155 19.80 -12.36 -10.31
N SER A 156 19.56 -13.67 -10.30
CA SER A 156 18.67 -14.31 -11.27
C SER A 156 17.20 -13.90 -11.13
N LEU A 157 16.80 -13.51 -9.92
CA LEU A 157 15.46 -12.98 -9.62
C LEU A 157 15.32 -11.47 -9.92
N ILE A 158 16.44 -10.77 -10.21
CA ILE A 158 16.39 -9.40 -10.71
C ILE A 158 16.13 -9.41 -12.24
N GLY A 159 16.76 -10.31 -12.96
CA GLY A 159 16.68 -10.39 -14.42
C GLY A 159 17.78 -9.59 -15.12
N PRO A 160 18.26 -10.10 -16.29
CA PRO A 160 19.38 -9.52 -17.00
C PRO A 160 19.12 -8.11 -17.52
N GLU A 161 17.87 -7.76 -17.79
CA GLU A 161 17.44 -6.44 -18.28
C GLU A 161 17.60 -5.34 -17.23
N TYR A 162 17.52 -5.67 -15.95
CA TYR A 162 17.59 -4.70 -14.84
C TYR A 162 18.96 -4.63 -14.16
N LEU A 163 19.78 -5.69 -14.25
CA LEU A 163 21.09 -5.78 -13.60
C LEU A 163 22.03 -4.61 -13.93
N PRO A 164 22.13 -4.12 -15.20
CA PRO A 164 22.99 -3.00 -15.52
C PRO A 164 22.69 -1.72 -14.72
N ALA A 165 21.43 -1.46 -14.42
CA ALA A 165 21.04 -0.32 -13.59
C ALA A 165 21.44 -0.52 -12.11
N TRP A 166 21.30 -1.73 -11.58
CA TRP A 166 21.73 -2.06 -10.21
C TRP A 166 23.24 -1.87 -10.01
N GLU A 167 24.03 -2.29 -11.01
CA GLU A 167 25.50 -2.10 -11.02
C GLU A 167 25.85 -0.61 -11.17
N LYS A 168 25.25 0.08 -12.13
CA LYS A 168 25.49 1.51 -12.38
C LYS A 168 25.23 2.38 -11.16
N PHE A 169 24.17 2.10 -10.41
CA PHE A 169 23.82 2.85 -9.20
C PHE A 169 24.51 2.32 -7.93
N GLY A 170 25.26 1.23 -8.02
CA GLY A 170 26.05 0.69 -6.91
C GLY A 170 25.21 0.02 -5.82
N LEU A 171 24.03 -0.53 -6.15
CA LEU A 171 23.16 -1.16 -5.16
C LEU A 171 23.80 -2.37 -4.49
N PHE A 172 24.62 -3.14 -5.21
CA PHE A 172 25.32 -4.30 -4.65
C PHE A 172 26.40 -3.96 -3.61
N GLY A 173 26.75 -2.67 -3.44
CA GLY A 173 27.60 -2.20 -2.35
C GLY A 173 26.85 -1.95 -1.03
N LEU A 174 25.52 -2.05 -1.04
CA LEU A 174 24.71 -1.77 0.15
C LEU A 174 24.68 -2.97 1.11
N LYS A 175 24.49 -2.64 2.39
CA LYS A 175 24.23 -3.61 3.47
C LYS A 175 23.05 -3.13 4.28
N CYS A 176 22.32 -4.07 4.86
CA CYS A 176 21.17 -3.76 5.70
C CYS A 176 21.16 -4.64 6.94
N LYS A 177 20.70 -4.08 8.04
CA LYS A 177 20.57 -4.76 9.33
C LYS A 177 19.27 -4.37 10.00
N ASN A 178 18.58 -5.34 10.56
CA ASN A 178 17.42 -5.14 11.42
C ASN A 178 17.70 -5.76 12.79
N ASP A 179 17.86 -4.94 13.82
CA ASP A 179 18.22 -5.38 15.16
C ASP A 179 17.04 -5.81 16.02
N SER A 180 15.83 -5.49 15.59
CA SER A 180 14.58 -5.89 16.30
C SER A 180 13.48 -6.21 15.31
N PRO A 181 12.62 -7.22 15.59
CA PRO A 181 11.48 -7.52 14.75
C PRO A 181 10.62 -6.28 14.50
N SER A 182 10.15 -6.13 13.29
CA SER A 182 9.28 -5.02 12.90
C SER A 182 8.20 -5.47 11.91
N ILE A 183 7.20 -4.63 11.70
CA ILE A 183 6.10 -4.91 10.77
C ILE A 183 6.04 -3.78 9.76
N ARG A 184 5.73 -4.12 8.50
CA ARG A 184 5.44 -3.14 7.44
C ARG A 184 4.23 -3.55 6.65
N ALA A 185 3.48 -2.53 6.23
CA ALA A 185 2.30 -2.67 5.38
C ALA A 185 2.67 -2.55 3.91
N TYR A 186 2.01 -3.34 3.08
CA TYR A 186 2.09 -3.28 1.62
C TYR A 186 0.72 -3.51 1.02
N SER A 187 0.26 -2.62 0.17
CA SER A 187 -1.00 -2.77 -0.55
C SER A 187 -0.95 -3.99 -1.47
N MET A 188 -2.04 -4.76 -1.48
CA MET A 188 -2.13 -5.95 -2.31
C MET A 188 -2.40 -5.59 -3.76
N ALA A 189 -1.68 -6.25 -4.67
CA ALA A 189 -1.84 -6.09 -6.12
C ALA A 189 -2.80 -7.11 -6.72
N ASN A 190 -3.06 -8.23 -6.01
CA ASN A 190 -4.07 -9.20 -6.40
C ASN A 190 -5.48 -8.73 -5.99
N TYR A 191 -6.49 -9.20 -6.71
CA TYR A 191 -7.90 -9.06 -6.35
C TYR A 191 -8.46 -10.43 -5.92
N PRO A 192 -9.60 -10.50 -5.21
CA PRO A 192 -10.08 -11.75 -4.59
C PRO A 192 -10.17 -12.95 -5.53
N ALA A 193 -10.54 -12.75 -6.81
CA ALA A 193 -10.68 -13.84 -7.77
C ALA A 193 -9.34 -14.48 -8.21
N GLU A 194 -8.19 -13.91 -7.85
CA GLU A 194 -6.87 -14.52 -8.09
C GLU A 194 -6.50 -15.60 -7.07
N GLY A 195 -7.38 -15.86 -6.08
CA GLY A 195 -7.27 -17.00 -5.16
C GLY A 195 -6.45 -16.73 -3.90
N ASP A 196 -6.12 -17.81 -3.19
CA ASP A 196 -5.54 -17.78 -1.84
C ASP A 196 -4.05 -17.43 -1.84
N ARG A 197 -3.78 -16.19 -2.24
CA ARG A 197 -2.44 -15.61 -2.31
C ARG A 197 -2.43 -14.15 -1.89
N ILE A 198 -1.26 -13.68 -1.51
CA ILE A 198 -0.97 -12.25 -1.34
C ILE A 198 0.08 -11.88 -2.38
N MET A 199 -0.21 -10.90 -3.22
CA MET A 199 0.67 -10.39 -4.24
C MET A 199 0.98 -8.92 -3.95
N LEU A 200 2.26 -8.59 -3.84
CA LEU A 200 2.75 -7.25 -3.53
C LEU A 200 3.66 -6.75 -4.65
N THR A 201 3.69 -5.44 -4.88
CA THR A 201 4.73 -4.79 -5.69
C THR A 201 5.62 -4.00 -4.76
N VAL A 202 6.85 -4.47 -4.58
CA VAL A 202 7.78 -3.94 -3.57
C VAL A 202 8.95 -3.22 -4.22
N ARG A 203 9.01 -1.90 -4.04
CA ARG A 203 10.16 -1.11 -4.46
C ARG A 203 11.29 -1.23 -3.43
N ILE A 204 12.53 -1.47 -3.90
CA ILE A 204 13.70 -1.39 -3.03
C ILE A 204 13.92 0.04 -2.54
N ALA A 205 13.92 0.24 -1.23
CA ALA A 205 14.14 1.52 -0.60
C ALA A 205 15.66 1.70 -0.33
N THR A 206 16.34 2.36 -1.27
CA THR A 206 17.76 2.69 -1.15
C THR A 206 17.96 3.91 -0.25
N PRO A 207 19.16 4.11 0.31
CA PRO A 207 19.54 5.40 0.87
C PRO A 207 19.39 6.51 -0.17
N PRO A 208 19.15 7.76 0.23
CA PRO A 208 19.20 8.90 -0.68
C PRO A 208 20.58 9.02 -1.35
N PHE A 209 20.62 9.54 -2.56
CA PHE A 209 21.90 9.90 -3.20
C PHE A 209 22.51 11.11 -2.49
N LYS A 210 23.85 11.13 -2.44
CA LYS A 210 24.59 12.29 -1.97
C LYS A 210 24.29 13.50 -2.85
N PRO A 211 24.25 14.72 -2.29
CA PRO A 211 24.13 15.94 -3.08
C PRO A 211 25.30 16.08 -4.06
N LYS A 212 25.00 16.55 -5.28
CA LYS A 212 26.07 16.86 -6.26
C LYS A 212 27.04 17.91 -5.67
N PRO A 213 28.36 17.80 -5.96
CA PRO A 213 29.02 16.92 -6.94
C PRO A 213 29.39 15.52 -6.41
N GLN A 214 29.03 15.14 -5.19
CA GLN A 214 29.37 13.83 -4.61
C GLN A 214 28.61 12.71 -5.35
N VAL A 215 29.23 11.51 -5.37
CA VAL A 215 28.70 10.33 -6.04
C VAL A 215 28.33 9.27 -5.00
N GLY A 216 27.31 8.45 -5.29
CA GLY A 216 26.89 7.33 -4.47
C GLY A 216 25.83 7.71 -3.44
N PHE A 217 25.52 6.75 -2.57
CA PHE A 217 24.49 6.89 -1.54
C PHE A 217 25.00 7.60 -0.28
N MET A 218 24.11 8.27 0.43
CA MET A 218 24.36 8.75 1.78
C MET A 218 24.62 7.57 2.72
N ASP A 219 25.39 7.82 3.79
CA ASP A 219 25.70 6.80 4.80
C ASP A 219 24.53 6.66 5.80
N VAL A 220 23.40 6.15 5.28
CA VAL A 220 22.22 5.78 6.04
C VAL A 220 21.76 4.40 5.60
N MET A 221 21.08 3.68 6.48
CA MET A 221 20.64 2.32 6.19
C MET A 221 19.53 2.29 5.12
N PRO A 222 19.56 1.32 4.19
CA PRO A 222 18.44 1.04 3.30
C PRO A 222 17.17 0.66 4.08
N GLY A 223 16.03 0.67 3.40
CA GLY A 223 14.76 0.25 3.98
C GLY A 223 14.78 -1.23 4.40
N ILE A 224 14.61 -1.49 5.71
CA ILE A 224 14.74 -2.83 6.29
C ILE A 224 13.74 -3.85 5.72
N ALA A 225 12.50 -3.45 5.43
CA ALA A 225 11.50 -4.37 4.91
C ALA A 225 11.74 -4.73 3.45
N SER A 226 11.97 -3.75 2.60
CA SER A 226 12.27 -4.00 1.19
C SER A 226 13.57 -4.78 1.02
N SER A 227 14.61 -4.48 1.80
CA SER A 227 15.86 -5.26 1.80
C SER A 227 15.59 -6.73 2.15
N TYR A 228 14.85 -7.00 3.22
CA TYR A 228 14.47 -8.35 3.61
C TYR A 228 13.70 -9.07 2.49
N ILE A 229 12.65 -8.45 1.96
CA ILE A 229 11.85 -9.05 0.88
C ILE A 229 12.72 -9.39 -0.34
N PHE A 230 13.70 -8.55 -0.67
CA PHE A 230 14.58 -8.79 -1.82
C PHE A 230 15.54 -9.98 -1.64
N THR A 231 15.76 -10.47 -0.40
CA THR A 231 16.52 -11.71 -0.16
C THR A 231 15.71 -12.97 -0.29
N LEU A 232 14.38 -12.89 -0.18
CA LEU A 232 13.50 -14.03 -0.16
C LEU A 232 13.44 -14.73 -1.53
N LYS A 233 13.31 -16.06 -1.48
CA LYS A 233 13.27 -16.96 -2.65
C LYS A 233 12.03 -17.84 -2.59
N PRO A 234 11.57 -18.37 -3.73
CA PRO A 234 10.53 -19.38 -3.74
C PRO A 234 10.84 -20.54 -2.77
N GLY A 235 9.87 -20.89 -1.95
CA GLY A 235 9.98 -21.88 -0.87
C GLY A 235 10.27 -21.31 0.52
N ASP A 236 10.75 -20.07 0.63
CA ASP A 236 10.93 -19.41 1.93
C ASP A 236 9.59 -19.18 2.63
N LYS A 237 9.62 -19.10 3.96
CA LYS A 237 8.45 -18.81 4.78
C LYS A 237 8.48 -17.39 5.31
N VAL A 238 7.33 -16.74 5.32
CA VAL A 238 7.15 -15.39 5.85
C VAL A 238 5.85 -15.30 6.62
N THR A 239 5.86 -14.52 7.70
CA THR A 239 4.65 -14.25 8.47
C THR A 239 3.94 -13.04 7.90
N MET A 240 2.71 -13.22 7.47
CA MET A 240 1.83 -12.20 6.92
C MET A 240 0.54 -12.11 7.72
N SER A 241 -0.04 -10.93 7.81
CA SER A 241 -1.37 -10.71 8.39
C SER A 241 -2.20 -9.80 7.50
N GLY A 242 -3.53 -9.93 7.60
CA GLY A 242 -4.47 -9.12 6.83
C GLY A 242 -5.90 -9.66 6.89
N PRO A 243 -6.83 -9.02 6.14
CA PRO A 243 -6.65 -7.79 5.39
C PRO A 243 -6.74 -6.53 6.26
N TYR A 244 -6.22 -5.41 5.77
CA TYR A 244 -6.31 -4.08 6.40
C TYR A 244 -6.61 -3.01 5.36
N GLY A 245 -7.00 -1.81 5.85
CA GLY A 245 -7.13 -0.61 5.02
C GLY A 245 -8.53 -0.38 4.49
N ASP A 246 -8.76 0.86 4.05
CA ASP A 246 -10.04 1.39 3.59
C ASP A 246 -9.97 2.10 2.23
N PHE A 247 -8.86 1.93 1.51
CA PHE A 247 -8.67 2.47 0.17
C PHE A 247 -9.43 1.65 -0.88
N HIS A 248 -10.75 1.72 -0.86
CA HIS A 248 -11.64 0.92 -1.71
C HIS A 248 -12.39 1.77 -2.73
N PRO A 249 -12.73 1.22 -3.90
CA PRO A 249 -13.67 1.87 -4.81
C PRO A 249 -15.05 2.04 -4.18
N ILE A 250 -15.74 3.11 -4.53
CA ILE A 250 -17.16 3.28 -4.20
C ILE A 250 -17.97 2.48 -5.22
N PHE A 251 -18.35 1.27 -4.86
CA PHE A 251 -18.93 0.29 -5.80
C PHE A 251 -20.32 0.66 -6.31
N ASP A 252 -21.14 1.33 -5.52
CA ASP A 252 -22.52 1.73 -5.84
C ASP A 252 -22.62 3.10 -6.53
N SER A 253 -21.51 3.81 -6.65
CA SER A 253 -21.42 5.07 -7.38
C SER A 253 -21.55 4.84 -8.90
N LYS A 254 -22.11 5.83 -9.60
CA LYS A 254 -22.18 5.89 -11.07
C LYS A 254 -21.29 6.97 -11.66
N ARG A 255 -20.55 7.69 -10.81
CA ARG A 255 -19.60 8.71 -11.25
C ARG A 255 -18.48 8.10 -12.07
N GLU A 256 -17.90 8.91 -12.94
CA GLU A 256 -16.68 8.55 -13.62
C GLU A 256 -15.56 8.25 -12.61
N MET A 257 -14.74 7.24 -12.89
CA MET A 257 -13.58 6.87 -12.08
C MET A 257 -12.28 7.16 -12.82
N MET A 258 -11.35 7.75 -12.12
CA MET A 258 -10.00 7.94 -12.63
C MET A 258 -8.98 7.39 -11.64
N TRP A 259 -8.24 6.36 -12.05
CA TRP A 259 -7.07 5.89 -11.31
C TRP A 259 -5.82 6.62 -11.78
N ILE A 260 -4.95 7.00 -10.84
CA ILE A 260 -3.69 7.71 -11.13
C ILE A 260 -2.58 7.03 -10.35
N GLY A 261 -1.65 6.41 -11.06
CA GLY A 261 -0.62 5.58 -10.46
C GLY A 261 0.80 5.90 -10.90
N GLY A 262 1.76 5.43 -10.10
CA GLY A 262 3.18 5.48 -10.44
C GLY A 262 4.01 4.53 -9.56
N GLY A 263 4.99 3.86 -10.16
CA GLY A 263 5.85 2.93 -9.45
C GLY A 263 5.07 1.82 -8.72
N ALA A 264 5.41 1.55 -7.46
CA ALA A 264 4.76 0.52 -6.64
C ALA A 264 3.29 0.83 -6.29
N GLY A 265 2.83 2.08 -6.48
CA GLY A 265 1.41 2.45 -6.37
C GLY A 265 0.50 1.74 -7.37
N MET A 266 1.08 1.04 -8.34
CA MET A 266 0.39 0.08 -9.20
C MET A 266 -0.41 -0.97 -8.40
N ALA A 267 0.07 -1.42 -7.23
CA ALA A 267 -0.51 -2.54 -6.50
C ALA A 267 -2.02 -2.36 -6.20
N PRO A 268 -2.45 -1.39 -5.37
CA PRO A 268 -3.86 -1.27 -5.02
C PRO A 268 -4.73 -0.90 -6.24
N LEU A 269 -4.18 -0.12 -7.17
CA LEU A 269 -4.90 0.32 -8.36
C LEU A 269 -5.17 -0.85 -9.31
N ARG A 270 -4.18 -1.74 -9.53
CA ARG A 270 -4.38 -2.98 -10.28
C ARG A 270 -5.49 -3.83 -9.65
N ALA A 271 -5.42 -4.05 -8.34
CA ALA A 271 -6.42 -4.85 -7.63
C ALA A 271 -7.85 -4.28 -7.82
N GLN A 272 -8.00 -2.97 -7.71
CA GLN A 272 -9.29 -2.29 -7.91
C GLN A 272 -9.77 -2.42 -9.36
N ILE A 273 -8.93 -2.09 -10.33
CA ILE A 273 -9.28 -2.13 -11.77
C ILE A 273 -9.66 -3.55 -12.19
N MET A 274 -8.85 -4.56 -11.82
CA MET A 274 -9.13 -5.96 -12.14
C MET A 274 -10.45 -6.43 -11.53
N HIS A 275 -10.75 -6.03 -10.30
CA HIS A 275 -12.01 -6.38 -9.66
C HIS A 275 -13.22 -5.72 -10.35
N MET A 276 -13.13 -4.41 -10.61
CA MET A 276 -14.21 -3.66 -11.30
C MET A 276 -14.50 -4.24 -12.68
N THR A 277 -13.49 -4.65 -13.42
CA THR A 277 -13.62 -5.16 -14.79
C THR A 277 -13.83 -6.66 -14.83
N LYS A 278 -12.96 -7.48 -14.27
CA LYS A 278 -12.99 -8.95 -14.41
C LYS A 278 -14.03 -9.63 -13.50
N THR A 279 -14.31 -9.07 -12.30
CA THR A 279 -15.30 -9.63 -11.37
C THR A 279 -16.66 -8.97 -11.51
N LEU A 280 -16.75 -7.65 -11.35
CA LEU A 280 -18.02 -6.92 -11.36
C LEU A 280 -18.54 -6.66 -12.77
N LYS A 281 -17.68 -6.76 -13.79
CA LYS A 281 -18.04 -6.48 -15.20
C LYS A 281 -18.69 -5.10 -15.37
N THR A 282 -18.13 -4.09 -14.69
CA THR A 282 -18.66 -2.73 -14.66
C THR A 282 -18.65 -2.09 -16.06
N THR A 283 -19.82 -1.75 -16.58
CA THR A 283 -19.98 -1.12 -17.90
C THR A 283 -20.80 0.18 -17.87
N ASP A 284 -21.37 0.51 -16.73
CA ASP A 284 -22.34 1.60 -16.54
C ASP A 284 -21.73 2.91 -16.01
N ARG A 285 -20.41 2.98 -15.98
CA ARG A 285 -19.64 4.19 -15.67
C ARG A 285 -18.36 4.24 -16.49
N LYS A 286 -17.88 5.45 -16.79
CA LYS A 286 -16.61 5.66 -17.47
C LYS A 286 -15.45 5.45 -16.51
N MET A 287 -14.42 4.80 -16.97
CA MET A 287 -13.23 4.43 -16.18
C MET A 287 -11.96 4.77 -16.97
N SER A 288 -11.00 5.41 -16.33
CA SER A 288 -9.72 5.71 -16.94
C SER A 288 -8.58 5.44 -15.96
N TYR A 289 -7.46 4.92 -16.49
CA TYR A 289 -6.25 4.70 -15.71
C TYR A 289 -5.07 5.43 -16.32
N PHE A 290 -4.49 6.36 -15.59
CA PHE A 290 -3.28 7.07 -15.94
C PHE A 290 -2.11 6.55 -15.12
N TYR A 291 -1.09 6.00 -15.78
CA TYR A 291 0.11 5.50 -15.12
C TYR A 291 1.34 6.26 -15.57
N GLY A 292 2.07 6.82 -14.58
CA GLY A 292 3.30 7.58 -14.81
C GLY A 292 4.54 6.74 -14.54
N ALA A 293 5.46 6.72 -15.49
CA ALA A 293 6.77 6.07 -15.37
C ALA A 293 7.88 6.93 -16.00
N ARG A 294 9.14 6.58 -15.74
CA ARG A 294 10.29 7.28 -16.34
C ARG A 294 10.64 6.76 -17.73
N ALA A 295 10.47 5.46 -17.93
CA ALA A 295 10.80 4.75 -19.14
C ALA A 295 10.01 3.43 -19.22
N LEU A 296 10.01 2.78 -20.37
CA LEU A 296 9.28 1.53 -20.60
C LEU A 296 9.69 0.42 -19.62
N ASN A 297 10.95 0.31 -19.24
CA ASN A 297 11.42 -0.69 -18.28
C ASN A 297 10.99 -0.46 -16.82
N GLU A 298 10.27 0.62 -16.56
CA GLU A 298 9.60 0.90 -15.28
C GLU A 298 8.08 0.60 -15.35
N VAL A 299 7.58 0.15 -16.51
CA VAL A 299 6.17 -0.18 -16.74
C VAL A 299 5.98 -1.69 -16.64
N PHE A 300 5.04 -2.13 -15.82
CA PHE A 300 4.70 -3.54 -15.64
C PHE A 300 3.17 -3.72 -15.63
N TYR A 301 2.71 -4.92 -15.93
CA TYR A 301 1.29 -5.26 -16.15
C TYR A 301 0.64 -4.49 -17.31
N LEU A 302 1.45 -3.99 -18.25
CA LEU A 302 0.95 -3.23 -19.40
C LEU A 302 -0.08 -4.03 -20.21
N GLU A 303 0.23 -5.29 -20.46
CA GLU A 303 -0.63 -6.20 -21.21
C GLU A 303 -1.99 -6.38 -20.55
N ASP A 304 -2.04 -6.49 -19.22
CA ASP A 304 -3.29 -6.62 -18.47
C ASP A 304 -4.24 -5.44 -18.77
N PHE A 305 -3.73 -4.20 -18.73
CA PHE A 305 -4.54 -3.00 -18.96
C PHE A 305 -4.94 -2.81 -20.43
N LEU A 306 -4.04 -3.16 -21.37
CA LEU A 306 -4.35 -3.13 -22.80
C LEU A 306 -5.40 -4.20 -23.17
N GLU A 307 -5.42 -5.34 -22.48
CA GLU A 307 -6.44 -6.35 -22.66
C GLU A 307 -7.81 -5.86 -22.12
N ILE A 308 -7.80 -5.25 -20.92
CA ILE A 308 -9.01 -4.66 -20.34
C ILE A 308 -9.58 -3.57 -21.27
N GLU A 309 -8.74 -2.69 -21.82
CA GLU A 309 -9.19 -1.64 -22.73
C GLU A 309 -9.86 -2.20 -24.00
N LYS A 310 -9.40 -3.35 -24.50
CA LYS A 310 -10.05 -4.04 -25.64
C LYS A 310 -11.39 -4.69 -25.26
N GLU A 311 -11.48 -5.23 -24.04
CA GLU A 311 -12.66 -5.95 -23.56
C GLU A 311 -13.78 -4.99 -23.08
N PHE A 312 -13.40 -3.84 -22.49
CA PHE A 312 -14.31 -2.88 -21.85
C PHE A 312 -14.27 -1.51 -22.55
N PRO A 313 -15.22 -1.19 -23.44
CA PRO A 313 -15.22 0.08 -24.18
C PRO A 313 -15.33 1.33 -23.30
N ASN A 314 -15.76 1.17 -22.05
CA ASN A 314 -15.87 2.24 -21.04
C ASN A 314 -14.59 2.39 -20.20
N PHE A 315 -13.53 1.63 -20.47
CA PHE A 315 -12.22 1.73 -19.82
C PHE A 315 -11.15 2.21 -20.81
N THR A 316 -10.29 3.13 -20.39
CA THR A 316 -9.14 3.60 -21.17
C THR A 316 -7.88 3.57 -20.32
N PHE A 317 -6.76 3.14 -20.93
CA PHE A 317 -5.45 3.15 -20.30
C PHE A 317 -4.54 4.19 -20.94
N HIS A 318 -3.91 5.04 -20.12
CA HIS A 318 -3.02 6.11 -20.54
C HIS A 318 -1.66 5.98 -19.88
N LEU A 319 -0.63 5.71 -20.68
CA LEU A 319 0.75 5.67 -20.21
C LEU A 319 1.39 7.06 -20.39
N ALA A 320 1.93 7.62 -19.30
CA ALA A 320 2.74 8.83 -19.32
C ALA A 320 4.21 8.46 -19.03
N LEU A 321 5.12 8.79 -19.95
CA LEU A 321 6.55 8.69 -19.72
C LEU A 321 7.15 10.09 -19.57
N ASP A 322 8.05 10.29 -18.59
CA ASP A 322 8.54 11.65 -18.23
C ASP A 322 9.25 12.36 -19.40
N ARG A 323 9.66 11.60 -20.41
CA ARG A 323 10.29 12.07 -21.66
C ARG A 323 10.06 11.06 -22.81
N PRO A 324 10.35 11.43 -24.07
CA PRO A 324 10.37 10.49 -25.17
C PRO A 324 11.27 9.28 -24.86
N ASP A 325 10.77 8.08 -25.13
CA ASP A 325 11.46 6.81 -24.85
C ASP A 325 11.65 5.99 -26.14
N PRO A 326 12.89 5.93 -26.69
CA PRO A 326 13.18 5.16 -27.90
C PRO A 326 12.86 3.66 -27.78
N ALA A 327 12.91 3.09 -26.57
CA ALA A 327 12.56 1.69 -26.36
C ALA A 327 11.05 1.48 -26.47
N ALA A 328 10.24 2.40 -25.96
CA ALA A 328 8.80 2.38 -26.13
C ALA A 328 8.39 2.58 -27.59
N ASP A 329 9.05 3.51 -28.30
CA ASP A 329 8.82 3.75 -29.73
C ASP A 329 9.14 2.49 -30.55
N ALA A 330 10.30 1.86 -30.31
CA ALA A 330 10.71 0.64 -30.98
C ALA A 330 9.79 -0.56 -30.70
N ALA A 331 9.22 -0.62 -29.49
CA ALA A 331 8.26 -1.65 -29.10
C ALA A 331 6.82 -1.36 -29.57
N GLY A 332 6.57 -0.20 -30.20
CA GLY A 332 5.24 0.23 -30.64
C GLY A 332 4.26 0.49 -29.46
N VAL A 333 4.79 0.78 -28.28
CA VAL A 333 3.97 1.10 -27.10
C VAL A 333 3.46 2.53 -27.19
N LYS A 334 2.16 2.71 -27.11
CA LYS A 334 1.53 4.04 -27.11
C LYS A 334 1.72 4.71 -25.75
N TYR A 335 2.24 5.91 -25.73
CA TYR A 335 2.40 6.74 -24.54
C TYR A 335 2.32 8.24 -24.86
N THR A 336 2.18 9.07 -23.85
CA THR A 336 2.32 10.53 -23.93
C THR A 336 3.54 10.96 -23.13
N ALA A 337 4.44 11.76 -23.74
CA ALA A 337 5.62 12.28 -23.04
C ALA A 337 5.22 13.43 -22.10
N GLY A 338 5.63 13.33 -20.83
CA GLY A 338 5.35 14.31 -19.79
C GLY A 338 5.10 13.66 -18.43
N PHE A 339 5.07 14.49 -17.38
CA PHE A 339 4.64 14.01 -16.06
C PHE A 339 3.16 13.68 -16.05
N VAL A 340 2.77 12.63 -15.33
CA VAL A 340 1.40 12.11 -15.36
C VAL A 340 0.33 13.17 -15.07
N HIS A 341 0.56 14.09 -14.11
CA HIS A 341 -0.40 15.17 -13.82
C HIS A 341 -0.57 16.14 -14.99
N GLN A 342 0.50 16.45 -15.73
CA GLN A 342 0.44 17.29 -16.93
C GLN A 342 -0.31 16.58 -18.05
N VAL A 343 0.01 15.28 -18.26
CA VAL A 343 -0.66 14.47 -19.27
C VAL A 343 -2.17 14.39 -18.99
N ILE A 344 -2.56 14.14 -17.73
CA ILE A 344 -3.97 14.12 -17.31
C ILE A 344 -4.64 15.47 -17.63
N HIS A 345 -4.03 16.58 -17.21
CA HIS A 345 -4.57 17.90 -17.46
C HIS A 345 -4.72 18.17 -18.96
N ASP A 346 -3.64 18.02 -19.73
CA ASP A 346 -3.57 18.47 -21.12
C ASP A 346 -4.35 17.59 -22.10
N THR A 347 -4.49 16.29 -21.79
CA THR A 347 -5.15 15.34 -22.69
C THR A 347 -6.58 14.97 -22.27
N TYR A 348 -6.99 15.32 -21.04
CA TYR A 348 -8.25 14.85 -20.50
C TYR A 348 -9.03 15.93 -19.74
N LEU A 349 -8.48 16.51 -18.66
CA LEU A 349 -9.26 17.32 -17.74
C LEU A 349 -9.48 18.76 -18.19
N LYS A 350 -8.58 19.38 -18.98
CA LYS A 350 -8.72 20.78 -19.40
C LYS A 350 -9.99 21.06 -20.19
N ASP A 351 -10.49 20.07 -20.94
CA ASP A 351 -11.68 20.15 -21.77
C ASP A 351 -12.84 19.30 -21.21
N HIS A 352 -12.70 18.76 -19.98
CA HIS A 352 -13.73 17.99 -19.32
C HIS A 352 -14.81 18.90 -18.74
N GLU A 353 -16.09 18.55 -18.94
CA GLU A 353 -17.23 19.41 -18.54
C GLU A 353 -17.38 19.55 -17.03
N ALA A 354 -17.07 18.48 -16.28
CA ALA A 354 -17.25 18.44 -14.81
C ALA A 354 -16.15 17.59 -14.13
N PRO A 355 -14.90 18.10 -14.07
CA PRO A 355 -13.82 17.38 -13.38
C PRO A 355 -14.08 17.18 -11.89
N GLU A 356 -14.90 18.04 -11.27
CA GLU A 356 -15.33 17.97 -9.88
C GLU A 356 -16.28 16.78 -9.58
N ASP A 357 -16.86 16.15 -10.59
CA ASP A 357 -17.75 14.99 -10.44
C ASP A 357 -17.05 13.64 -10.68
N ILE A 358 -15.74 13.63 -10.93
CA ILE A 358 -14.93 12.42 -11.09
C ILE A 358 -14.45 11.95 -9.71
N GLU A 359 -14.49 10.63 -9.48
CA GLU A 359 -13.84 9.99 -8.33
C GLU A 359 -12.39 9.64 -8.69
N TYR A 360 -11.42 10.24 -7.99
CA TYR A 360 -10.00 10.07 -8.24
C TYR A 360 -9.39 9.12 -7.21
N TYR A 361 -8.78 8.03 -7.69
CA TYR A 361 -8.09 7.03 -6.87
C TYR A 361 -6.59 7.09 -7.15
N MET A 362 -5.78 7.49 -6.18
CA MET A 362 -4.37 7.79 -6.39
C MET A 362 -3.47 6.93 -5.51
N CYS A 363 -2.41 6.41 -6.10
CA CYS A 363 -1.34 5.75 -5.35
C CYS A 363 -0.01 5.86 -6.11
N GLY A 364 1.04 6.34 -5.42
CA GLY A 364 2.35 6.49 -6.04
C GLY A 364 3.32 7.34 -5.23
N PRO A 365 4.44 7.75 -5.83
CA PRO A 365 5.44 8.58 -5.15
C PRO A 365 4.87 9.91 -4.65
N GLY A 366 5.25 10.33 -3.43
CA GLY A 366 4.76 11.57 -2.81
C GLY A 366 4.83 12.82 -3.70
N PRO A 367 5.93 13.09 -4.43
CA PRO A 367 5.97 14.21 -5.38
C PRO A 367 4.93 14.13 -6.50
N MET A 368 4.61 12.92 -6.98
CA MET A 368 3.55 12.70 -7.97
C MET A 368 2.17 13.02 -7.36
N SER A 369 1.87 12.43 -6.20
CA SER A 369 0.60 12.65 -5.51
C SER A 369 0.38 14.14 -5.24
N LYS A 370 1.40 14.85 -4.74
CA LYS A 370 1.33 16.28 -4.49
C LYS A 370 1.07 17.11 -5.75
N ALA A 371 1.70 16.74 -6.87
CA ALA A 371 1.49 17.44 -8.14
C ALA A 371 0.07 17.20 -8.68
N VAL A 372 -0.45 15.99 -8.55
CA VAL A 372 -1.84 15.66 -8.92
C VAL A 372 -2.84 16.38 -8.02
N GLU A 373 -2.65 16.37 -6.70
CA GLU A 373 -3.52 17.10 -5.76
C GLU A 373 -3.59 18.60 -6.11
N ASN A 374 -2.43 19.25 -6.32
CA ASN A 374 -2.40 20.66 -6.69
C ASN A 374 -3.11 20.93 -8.03
N MET A 375 -2.99 20.04 -9.01
CA MET A 375 -3.70 20.16 -10.27
C MET A 375 -5.21 20.05 -10.08
N LEU A 376 -5.68 19.08 -9.30
CA LEU A 376 -7.11 18.88 -9.03
C LEU A 376 -7.70 20.02 -8.19
N ASP A 377 -6.97 20.53 -7.20
CA ASP A 377 -7.37 21.72 -6.43
C ASP A 377 -7.57 22.93 -7.37
N ASN A 378 -6.67 23.15 -8.34
CA ASN A 378 -6.79 24.23 -9.32
C ASN A 378 -8.00 24.06 -10.26
N LEU A 379 -8.48 22.84 -10.46
CA LEU A 379 -9.69 22.53 -11.23
C LEU A 379 -10.96 22.56 -10.36
N GLY A 380 -10.84 22.88 -9.07
CA GLY A 380 -11.97 22.99 -8.14
C GLY A 380 -12.53 21.64 -7.68
N VAL A 381 -11.76 20.55 -7.79
CA VAL A 381 -12.19 19.22 -7.36
C VAL A 381 -12.33 19.16 -5.84
N PRO A 382 -13.51 18.79 -5.29
CA PRO A 382 -13.71 18.67 -3.85
C PRO A 382 -12.87 17.56 -3.24
N ARG A 383 -12.43 17.75 -2.00
CA ARG A 383 -11.55 16.79 -1.29
C ARG A 383 -12.16 15.40 -1.13
N GLU A 384 -13.46 15.30 -0.98
CA GLU A 384 -14.21 14.04 -0.89
C GLU A 384 -14.18 13.20 -2.15
N MET A 385 -13.81 13.78 -3.30
CA MET A 385 -13.60 13.04 -4.56
C MET A 385 -12.20 12.45 -4.68
N LEU A 386 -11.29 12.79 -3.77
CA LEU A 386 -9.91 12.33 -3.78
C LEU A 386 -9.73 11.18 -2.79
N HIS A 387 -9.48 10.00 -3.31
CA HIS A 387 -9.15 8.79 -2.55
C HIS A 387 -7.68 8.44 -2.80
N PHE A 388 -6.91 8.24 -1.75
CA PHE A 388 -5.49 7.93 -1.91
C PHE A 388 -4.99 7.00 -0.81
N ASP A 389 -4.04 6.16 -1.20
CA ASP A 389 -3.24 5.35 -0.29
C ASP A 389 -1.84 5.98 -0.21
N ASP A 390 -1.45 6.39 1.00
CA ASP A 390 -0.15 7.00 1.26
C ASP A 390 0.77 5.99 1.94
N PHE A 391 1.79 5.57 1.24
CA PHE A 391 2.80 4.63 1.75
C PHE A 391 3.74 5.24 2.80
N GLY A 392 3.54 6.50 3.20
CA GLY A 392 4.32 7.18 4.21
C GLY A 392 5.79 7.29 3.80
N GLY A 393 6.13 8.28 3.00
CA GLY A 393 7.49 8.62 2.62
C GLY A 393 8.25 9.36 3.72
#